data_1bb43da939e51c6adab1af2b7028b0e3
#
_entry.id   1bb43da939e51c6adab1af2b7028b0e3
#
_cell.length_a   1.000
_cell.length_b   1.000
_cell.length_c   1.000
_cell.angle_alpha   90.00
_cell.angle_beta   90.00
_cell.angle_gamma   90.00
#
_symmetry.space_group_name_H-M   'P 1'
#
loop_
_entity.id
_entity.type
_entity.pdbx_description
1 polymer ?
#
loop_
_entity_poly.entity_id
_entity_poly.type
_entity_poly.pdbx_seq_one_letter_code
_entity_poly.pdbx_strand_id
1 'polypeptide(L)'
;MYKCKDCNRQFIGGQRRDKSQVITDYVEGKQTLLQLASKYKVSERTIRRDLERMRFVRKKAKYKEVTVQLDTTYWGRRFGLMVIKDALRNKVLWHKYVYNETIGQYMEGVSWLESQGFKIYGAVIDGMRGLAQALYPIPVQMCQFHQILITRRYLTQEPDLDASCELLSLVKSITQMDKDSFIGAFNEWYDRYKDVLNERVHDKRIKRHTPPYMRPRLRSAYLSLKRNMPLLWTFYDHPETGLPNTNNAIEGLFSDIKSKLRAHRGISKDNRKKLLDEYIMRHY
;
A
#
# COMPACT_ATOMS: atom_id res chain seq x y z
N MET A 1 -27.38 42.71 -10.61
CA MET A 1 -28.18 41.96 -9.64
C MET A 1 -29.56 41.79 -10.22
N TYR A 2 -30.08 40.57 -10.26
CA TYR A 2 -31.41 40.28 -10.81
C TYR A 2 -32.36 39.95 -9.65
N LYS A 3 -33.65 40.19 -9.86
CA LYS A 3 -34.72 39.89 -8.89
C LYS A 3 -35.67 38.88 -9.53
N CYS A 4 -35.95 37.77 -8.83
CA CYS A 4 -36.91 36.78 -9.30
C CYS A 4 -38.32 37.40 -9.31
N LYS A 5 -39.05 37.28 -10.39
CA LYS A 5 -40.41 37.84 -10.52
C LYS A 5 -41.44 37.06 -9.67
N ASP A 6 -41.18 35.78 -9.39
CA ASP A 6 -42.11 34.91 -8.68
C ASP A 6 -41.93 34.97 -7.14
N CYS A 7 -40.69 34.96 -6.66
CA CYS A 7 -40.38 34.88 -5.22
C CYS A 7 -39.68 36.13 -4.66
N ASN A 8 -39.47 37.18 -5.45
CA ASN A 8 -38.78 38.42 -5.10
C ASN A 8 -37.35 38.29 -4.59
N ARG A 9 -36.75 37.11 -4.62
CA ARG A 9 -35.36 36.92 -4.19
C ARG A 9 -34.37 37.54 -5.18
N GLN A 10 -33.38 38.22 -4.65
CA GLN A 10 -32.29 38.77 -5.44
C GLN A 10 -31.25 37.69 -5.74
N PHE A 11 -30.74 37.68 -6.96
CA PHE A 11 -29.66 36.79 -7.37
C PHE A 11 -28.73 37.50 -8.36
N ILE A 12 -27.50 37.03 -8.41
CA ILE A 12 -26.51 37.49 -9.38
C ILE A 12 -26.63 36.58 -10.59
N GLY A 13 -26.98 37.13 -11.74
CA GLY A 13 -27.00 36.41 -13.00
C GLY A 13 -25.58 36.06 -13.45
N GLY A 14 -25.42 35.00 -14.22
CA GLY A 14 -24.18 34.55 -14.80
C GLY A 14 -24.17 33.04 -14.96
N GLN A 15 -23.27 32.51 -15.79
CA GLN A 15 -23.04 31.06 -15.92
C GLN A 15 -22.60 30.52 -14.57
N ARG A 16 -23.35 29.56 -14.03
CA ARG A 16 -22.91 28.80 -12.86
C ARG A 16 -21.73 27.94 -13.28
N ARG A 17 -20.59 28.12 -12.61
CA ARG A 17 -19.46 27.22 -12.81
C ARG A 17 -19.91 25.78 -12.48
N ASP A 18 -19.54 24.85 -13.34
CA ASP A 18 -19.62 23.45 -12.99
C ASP A 18 -18.55 23.13 -11.93
N LYS A 19 -18.99 22.99 -10.68
CA LYS A 19 -18.09 22.68 -9.57
C LYS A 19 -17.50 21.28 -9.71
N SER A 20 -18.19 20.35 -10.35
CA SER A 20 -17.68 19.01 -10.63
C SER A 20 -16.48 19.11 -11.57
N GLN A 21 -16.55 19.95 -12.61
CA GLN A 21 -15.42 20.18 -13.52
C GLN A 21 -14.25 20.87 -12.81
N VAL A 22 -14.50 21.82 -11.90
CA VAL A 22 -13.40 22.45 -11.11
C VAL A 22 -12.60 21.41 -10.35
N ILE A 23 -13.27 20.38 -9.79
CA ILE A 23 -12.59 19.32 -9.06
C ILE A 23 -11.85 18.38 -10.00
N THR A 24 -12.49 17.99 -11.08
CA THR A 24 -11.81 17.17 -12.11
C THR A 24 -10.52 17.84 -12.55
N ASP A 25 -10.57 19.12 -12.85
CA ASP A 25 -9.39 19.90 -13.22
C ASP A 25 -8.36 19.97 -12.09
N TYR A 26 -8.80 20.10 -10.83
CA TYR A 26 -7.90 20.15 -9.67
C TYR A 26 -7.26 18.79 -9.41
N VAL A 27 -8.04 17.73 -9.32
CA VAL A 27 -7.58 16.39 -8.93
C VAL A 27 -6.90 15.68 -10.10
N GLU A 28 -7.54 15.63 -11.26
CA GLU A 28 -7.06 14.87 -12.42
C GLU A 28 -6.16 15.71 -13.32
N GLY A 29 -6.57 16.95 -13.57
CA GLY A 29 -5.83 17.89 -14.39
C GLY A 29 -4.57 18.45 -13.73
N LYS A 30 -4.30 18.11 -12.46
CA LYS A 30 -3.14 18.61 -11.69
C LYS A 30 -3.01 20.13 -11.66
N GLN A 31 -4.12 20.86 -11.86
CA GLN A 31 -4.10 22.32 -11.92
C GLN A 31 -4.02 22.90 -10.51
N THR A 32 -3.19 23.93 -10.35
CA THR A 32 -3.07 24.66 -9.07
C THR A 32 -4.27 25.56 -8.85
N LEU A 33 -4.47 26.05 -7.61
CA LEU A 33 -5.53 27.01 -7.29
C LEU A 33 -5.44 28.29 -8.15
N LEU A 34 -4.22 28.75 -8.41
CA LEU A 34 -3.96 29.94 -9.24
C LEU A 34 -4.40 29.70 -10.70
N GLN A 35 -4.04 28.55 -11.27
CA GLN A 35 -4.44 28.18 -12.64
C GLN A 35 -5.95 28.05 -12.77
N LEU A 36 -6.61 27.43 -11.78
CA LEU A 36 -8.08 27.33 -11.75
C LEU A 36 -8.75 28.69 -11.57
N ALA A 37 -8.19 29.55 -10.71
CA ALA A 37 -8.68 30.92 -10.53
C ALA A 37 -8.65 31.69 -11.84
N SER A 38 -7.55 31.60 -12.59
CA SER A 38 -7.42 32.17 -13.92
C SER A 38 -8.39 31.56 -14.93
N LYS A 39 -8.43 30.22 -15.03
CA LYS A 39 -9.30 29.48 -15.97
C LYS A 39 -10.78 29.83 -15.78
N TYR A 40 -11.24 29.88 -14.53
CA TYR A 40 -12.63 30.14 -14.20
C TYR A 40 -12.94 31.62 -13.92
N LYS A 41 -11.97 32.51 -14.08
CA LYS A 41 -12.08 33.97 -13.86
C LYS A 41 -12.66 34.34 -12.49
N VAL A 42 -12.12 33.71 -11.43
CA VAL A 42 -12.52 33.92 -10.04
C VAL A 42 -11.30 33.99 -9.12
N SER A 43 -11.48 34.41 -7.87
CA SER A 43 -10.37 34.40 -6.90
C SER A 43 -10.01 32.98 -6.45
N GLU A 44 -8.76 32.75 -6.08
CA GLU A 44 -8.31 31.48 -5.46
C GLU A 44 -9.14 31.11 -4.23
N ARG A 45 -9.56 32.11 -3.44
CA ARG A 45 -10.45 31.93 -2.28
C ARG A 45 -11.78 31.30 -2.70
N THR A 46 -12.32 31.67 -3.87
CA THR A 46 -13.56 31.09 -4.40
C THR A 46 -13.35 29.65 -4.81
N ILE A 47 -12.25 29.33 -5.52
CA ILE A 47 -11.90 27.95 -5.87
C ILE A 47 -11.73 27.11 -4.60
N ARG A 48 -10.98 27.59 -3.60
CA ARG A 48 -10.78 26.90 -2.33
C ARG A 48 -12.10 26.58 -1.63
N ARG A 49 -13.00 27.54 -1.57
CA ARG A 49 -14.34 27.38 -0.98
C ARG A 49 -15.20 26.35 -1.76
N ASP A 50 -15.11 26.35 -3.09
CA ASP A 50 -15.81 25.37 -3.91
C ASP A 50 -15.26 23.95 -3.64
N LEU A 51 -13.95 23.76 -3.52
CA LEU A 51 -13.32 22.50 -3.15
C LEU A 51 -13.67 22.06 -1.71
N GLU A 52 -13.77 22.98 -0.75
CA GLU A 52 -14.11 22.68 0.64
C GLU A 52 -15.56 22.22 0.85
N ARG A 53 -16.49 22.71 0.01
CA ARG A 53 -17.92 22.43 0.13
C ARG A 53 -18.36 21.13 -0.51
N MET A 54 -17.51 20.45 -1.23
CA MET A 54 -17.90 19.22 -1.89
C MET A 54 -17.93 18.05 -0.94
N ARG A 55 -18.98 17.27 -1.07
CA ARG A 55 -19.16 15.99 -0.38
C ARG A 55 -19.42 14.91 -1.42
N PHE A 56 -18.69 13.85 -1.34
CA PHE A 56 -18.89 12.68 -2.18
C PHE A 56 -19.55 11.58 -1.37
N VAL A 57 -20.48 10.90 -2.02
CA VAL A 57 -21.13 9.72 -1.45
C VAL A 57 -20.51 8.50 -2.09
N ARG A 58 -19.89 7.66 -1.27
CA ARG A 58 -19.33 6.40 -1.71
C ARG A 58 -20.45 5.49 -2.22
N LYS A 59 -20.33 5.00 -3.45
CA LYS A 59 -21.25 4.01 -3.99
C LYS A 59 -21.03 2.68 -3.23
N LYS A 60 -22.10 2.09 -2.70
CA LYS A 60 -22.02 0.77 -2.08
C LYS A 60 -21.66 -0.27 -3.12
N ALA A 61 -20.71 -1.14 -2.80
CA ALA A 61 -20.39 -2.28 -3.64
C ALA A 61 -21.60 -3.24 -3.72
N LYS A 62 -21.91 -3.70 -4.93
CA LYS A 62 -23.01 -4.65 -5.17
C LYS A 62 -22.62 -6.10 -4.87
N TYR A 63 -21.33 -6.38 -4.75
CA TYR A 63 -20.74 -7.68 -4.45
C TYR A 63 -20.24 -7.73 -3.02
N LYS A 64 -20.16 -8.93 -2.46
CA LYS A 64 -19.77 -9.12 -1.05
C LYS A 64 -18.62 -10.13 -0.88
N GLU A 65 -18.27 -10.85 -1.91
CA GLU A 65 -17.17 -11.81 -1.92
C GLU A 65 -15.92 -11.14 -2.49
N VAL A 66 -14.84 -11.12 -1.71
CA VAL A 66 -13.62 -10.36 -2.03
C VAL A 66 -12.35 -11.10 -1.63
N THR A 67 -11.31 -10.92 -2.43
CA THR A 67 -9.93 -11.16 -2.05
C THR A 67 -9.26 -9.81 -1.92
N VAL A 68 -8.59 -9.56 -0.81
CA VAL A 68 -8.11 -8.22 -0.45
C VAL A 68 -6.60 -8.09 -0.49
N GLN A 69 -6.13 -6.89 -0.78
CA GLN A 69 -4.75 -6.45 -0.60
C GLN A 69 -4.72 -5.43 0.52
N LEU A 70 -3.81 -5.61 1.48
CA LEU A 70 -3.60 -4.72 2.61
C LEU A 70 -2.22 -4.11 2.52
N ASP A 71 -2.14 -2.79 2.60
CA ASP A 71 -0.87 -2.09 2.59
C ASP A 71 -1.04 -0.65 3.09
N THR A 72 0.07 -0.01 3.50
CA THR A 72 0.10 1.36 4.00
C THR A 72 1.19 2.16 3.29
N THR A 73 0.83 3.32 2.79
CA THR A 73 1.80 4.25 2.22
C THR A 73 1.95 5.51 3.06
N TYR A 74 3.15 6.13 3.04
CA TYR A 74 3.49 7.28 3.85
C TYR A 74 3.95 8.49 3.02
N TRP A 75 3.63 9.68 3.53
CA TRP A 75 4.19 10.96 3.12
C TRP A 75 4.92 11.58 4.32
N GLY A 76 6.24 11.32 4.41
CA GLY A 76 7.04 11.66 5.59
C GLY A 76 6.77 10.73 6.77
N ARG A 77 7.07 11.20 7.99
CA ARG A 77 7.11 10.33 9.18
C ARG A 77 5.76 10.11 9.89
N ARG A 78 4.75 10.94 9.61
CA ARG A 78 3.53 10.99 10.45
C ARG A 78 2.23 11.14 9.65
N PHE A 79 2.25 10.82 8.40
CA PHE A 79 1.04 10.88 7.56
C PHE A 79 1.02 9.67 6.63
N GLY A 80 0.33 8.64 7.08
CA GLY A 80 0.11 7.39 6.34
C GLY A 80 -1.32 7.27 5.87
N LEU A 81 -1.49 6.53 4.79
CA LEU A 81 -2.77 6.07 4.26
C LEU A 81 -2.74 4.54 4.22
N MET A 82 -3.49 3.93 5.10
CA MET A 82 -3.75 2.50 5.14
C MET A 82 -4.94 2.19 4.23
N VAL A 83 -4.81 1.16 3.42
CA VAL A 83 -5.81 0.79 2.41
C VAL A 83 -6.09 -0.71 2.46
N ILE A 84 -7.36 -1.06 2.36
CA ILE A 84 -7.83 -2.41 2.02
C ILE A 84 -8.53 -2.32 0.67
N LYS A 85 -7.99 -3.05 -0.31
CA LYS A 85 -8.40 -3.00 -1.72
C LYS A 85 -8.82 -4.37 -2.21
N ASP A 86 -9.89 -4.44 -3.00
CA ASP A 86 -10.25 -5.66 -3.74
C ASP A 86 -9.18 -5.95 -4.80
N ALA A 87 -8.53 -7.11 -4.68
CA ALA A 87 -7.46 -7.52 -5.58
C ALA A 87 -7.95 -7.77 -7.01
N LEU A 88 -9.19 -8.27 -7.17
CA LEU A 88 -9.73 -8.68 -8.45
C LEU A 88 -10.41 -7.53 -9.21
N ARG A 89 -11.08 -6.62 -8.49
CA ARG A 89 -11.88 -5.55 -9.09
C ARG A 89 -11.22 -4.19 -9.04
N ASN A 90 -10.02 -4.11 -8.48
CA ASN A 90 -9.25 -2.87 -8.36
C ASN A 90 -9.99 -1.75 -7.59
N LYS A 91 -10.85 -2.09 -6.62
CA LYS A 91 -11.64 -1.15 -5.83
C LYS A 91 -11.12 -1.01 -4.42
N VAL A 92 -10.98 0.21 -3.93
CA VAL A 92 -10.68 0.48 -2.53
C VAL A 92 -11.95 0.22 -1.71
N LEU A 93 -11.89 -0.77 -0.83
CA LEU A 93 -13.01 -1.15 0.03
C LEU A 93 -13.04 -0.37 1.33
N TRP A 94 -11.87 -0.07 1.87
CA TRP A 94 -11.70 0.68 3.10
C TRP A 94 -10.35 1.40 3.10
N HIS A 95 -10.30 2.58 3.73
CA HIS A 95 -9.03 3.27 3.98
C HIS A 95 -9.09 4.09 5.27
N LYS A 96 -7.93 4.33 5.87
CA LYS A 96 -7.76 5.12 7.08
C LYS A 96 -6.45 5.90 7.04
N TYR A 97 -6.47 7.13 7.56
CA TYR A 97 -5.24 7.90 7.78
C TYR A 97 -4.63 7.51 9.12
N VAL A 98 -3.35 7.16 9.09
CA VAL A 98 -2.62 6.63 10.25
C VAL A 98 -1.31 7.39 10.49
N TYR A 99 -0.88 7.43 11.75
CA TYR A 99 0.48 7.89 12.10
C TYR A 99 1.50 6.76 11.96
N ASN A 100 1.16 5.63 12.53
CA ASN A 100 1.94 4.40 12.50
C ASN A 100 1.04 3.27 12.02
N GLU A 101 1.64 2.33 11.37
CA GLU A 101 1.00 1.10 10.93
C GLU A 101 0.96 0.08 12.07
N THR A 102 -0.21 -0.48 12.36
CA THR A 102 -0.39 -1.51 13.41
C THR A 102 -1.35 -2.60 12.94
N ILE A 103 -1.16 -3.81 13.49
CA ILE A 103 -2.06 -4.95 13.24
C ILE A 103 -3.50 -4.58 13.63
N GLY A 104 -3.70 -3.95 14.79
CA GLY A 104 -5.03 -3.57 15.26
C GLY A 104 -5.78 -2.65 14.29
N GLN A 105 -5.08 -1.76 13.58
CA GLN A 105 -5.71 -0.89 12.58
C GLN A 105 -6.11 -1.65 11.32
N TYR A 106 -5.34 -2.66 10.89
CA TYR A 106 -5.75 -3.54 9.80
C TYR A 106 -6.97 -4.36 10.20
N MET A 107 -6.97 -4.92 11.40
CA MET A 107 -8.10 -5.70 11.91
C MET A 107 -9.37 -4.84 12.10
N GLU A 108 -9.23 -3.56 12.45
CA GLU A 108 -10.35 -2.61 12.43
C GLU A 108 -10.99 -2.50 11.03
N GLY A 109 -10.16 -2.40 9.99
CA GLY A 109 -10.63 -2.36 8.61
C GLY A 109 -11.29 -3.67 8.16
N VAL A 110 -10.70 -4.81 8.53
CA VAL A 110 -11.27 -6.14 8.26
C VAL A 110 -12.62 -6.31 8.94
N SER A 111 -12.71 -6.04 10.24
CA SER A 111 -13.96 -6.14 11.02
C SER A 111 -15.03 -5.17 10.48
N TRP A 112 -14.63 -3.99 10.03
CA TRP A 112 -15.56 -3.07 9.36
C TRP A 112 -16.11 -3.67 8.07
N LEU A 113 -15.28 -4.29 7.22
CA LEU A 113 -15.74 -4.95 6.00
C LEU A 113 -16.70 -6.09 6.31
N GLU A 114 -16.39 -6.92 7.29
CA GLU A 114 -17.26 -8.01 7.75
C GLU A 114 -18.61 -7.47 8.24
N SER A 115 -18.62 -6.38 9.01
CA SER A 115 -19.84 -5.70 9.47
C SER A 115 -20.69 -5.14 8.32
N GLN A 116 -20.06 -4.82 7.18
CA GLN A 116 -20.76 -4.44 5.96
C GLN A 116 -21.22 -5.65 5.14
N GLY A 117 -21.01 -6.87 5.64
CA GLY A 117 -21.40 -8.13 5.03
C GLY A 117 -20.44 -8.62 3.95
N PHE A 118 -19.19 -8.15 3.92
CA PHE A 118 -18.16 -8.71 3.03
C PHE A 118 -17.65 -10.03 3.61
N LYS A 119 -17.44 -11.00 2.72
CA LYS A 119 -16.77 -12.27 2.99
C LYS A 119 -15.40 -12.24 2.31
N ILE A 120 -14.35 -12.32 3.11
CA ILE A 120 -12.96 -12.23 2.64
C ILE A 120 -12.43 -13.66 2.44
N TYR A 121 -12.10 -14.00 1.20
CA TYR A 121 -11.62 -15.34 0.82
C TYR A 121 -10.10 -15.46 0.88
N GLY A 122 -9.38 -14.35 0.82
CA GLY A 122 -7.94 -14.32 0.88
C GLY A 122 -7.41 -12.90 1.08
N ALA A 123 -6.19 -12.79 1.61
CA ALA A 123 -5.54 -11.52 1.86
C ALA A 123 -4.08 -11.52 1.41
N VAL A 124 -3.65 -10.47 0.70
CA VAL A 124 -2.25 -10.24 0.36
C VAL A 124 -1.68 -9.16 1.26
N ILE A 125 -0.52 -9.43 1.87
CA ILE A 125 0.17 -8.53 2.81
C ILE A 125 1.63 -8.29 2.42
N ASP A 126 2.25 -7.24 2.99
CA ASP A 126 3.67 -6.88 2.78
C ASP A 126 4.67 -7.67 3.64
N GLY A 127 4.19 -8.55 4.53
CA GLY A 127 5.01 -9.35 5.45
C GLY A 127 5.15 -8.73 6.84
N MET A 128 4.25 -7.84 7.25
CA MET A 128 4.17 -7.36 8.62
C MET A 128 4.04 -8.53 9.60
N ARG A 129 4.96 -8.59 10.57
CA ARG A 129 5.00 -9.70 11.55
C ARG A 129 3.71 -9.74 12.37
N GLY A 130 3.11 -10.94 12.49
CA GLY A 130 1.89 -11.16 13.26
C GLY A 130 0.58 -10.84 12.51
N LEU A 131 0.63 -10.16 11.36
CA LEU A 131 -0.60 -9.84 10.62
C LEU A 131 -1.24 -11.10 10.03
N ALA A 132 -0.44 -12.04 9.49
CA ALA A 132 -0.98 -13.31 8.98
C ALA A 132 -1.68 -14.13 10.07
N GLN A 133 -1.14 -14.16 11.29
CA GLN A 133 -1.77 -14.82 12.43
C GLN A 133 -3.07 -14.13 12.85
N ALA A 134 -3.09 -12.80 12.83
CA ALA A 134 -4.29 -12.03 13.17
C ALA A 134 -5.43 -12.20 12.15
N LEU A 135 -5.09 -12.47 10.89
CA LEU A 135 -6.05 -12.71 9.81
C LEU A 135 -6.59 -14.15 9.77
N TYR A 136 -6.03 -15.08 10.56
CA TYR A 136 -6.55 -16.46 10.62
C TYR A 136 -8.05 -16.46 10.91
N PRO A 137 -8.90 -17.30 10.22
CA PRO A 137 -8.55 -18.38 9.27
C PRO A 137 -8.45 -17.97 7.78
N ILE A 138 -8.41 -16.68 7.46
CA ILE A 138 -8.31 -16.20 6.07
C ILE A 138 -6.96 -16.63 5.48
N PRO A 139 -6.90 -17.29 4.31
CA PRO A 139 -5.66 -17.60 3.61
C PRO A 139 -4.88 -16.31 3.30
N VAL A 140 -3.59 -16.28 3.72
CA VAL A 140 -2.75 -15.09 3.58
C VAL A 140 -1.59 -15.37 2.64
N GLN A 141 -1.50 -14.58 1.58
CA GLN A 141 -0.35 -14.50 0.68
C GLN A 141 0.57 -13.37 1.12
N MET A 142 1.84 -13.67 1.34
CA MET A 142 2.84 -12.63 1.42
C MET A 142 3.27 -12.19 0.01
N CYS A 143 3.27 -10.91 -0.24
CA CYS A 143 3.72 -10.34 -1.51
C CYS A 143 5.17 -10.76 -1.82
N GLN A 144 5.35 -11.50 -2.91
CA GLN A 144 6.68 -11.97 -3.35
C GLN A 144 7.63 -10.80 -3.65
N PHE A 145 7.11 -9.70 -4.20
CA PHE A 145 7.91 -8.50 -4.47
C PHE A 145 8.43 -7.87 -3.16
N HIS A 146 7.60 -7.79 -2.12
CA HIS A 146 8.04 -7.31 -0.80
C HIS A 146 9.10 -8.23 -0.18
N GLN A 147 9.04 -9.53 -0.40
CA GLN A 147 10.12 -10.44 0.04
C GLN A 147 11.45 -10.13 -0.67
N ILE A 148 11.43 -9.82 -1.96
CA ILE A 148 12.64 -9.37 -2.69
C ILE A 148 13.18 -8.08 -2.06
N LEU A 149 12.33 -7.09 -1.80
CA LEU A 149 12.74 -5.83 -1.18
C LEU A 149 13.31 -6.02 0.22
N ILE A 150 12.72 -6.89 1.05
CA ILE A 150 13.22 -7.22 2.39
C ILE A 150 14.61 -7.85 2.31
N THR A 151 14.79 -8.83 1.43
CA THR A 151 16.08 -9.49 1.24
C THR A 151 17.15 -8.50 0.77
N ARG A 152 16.83 -7.66 -0.22
CA ARG A 152 17.72 -6.61 -0.73
C ARG A 152 18.08 -5.57 0.35
N ARG A 153 17.16 -5.23 1.26
CA ARG A 153 17.45 -4.32 2.38
C ARG A 153 18.50 -4.88 3.33
N TYR A 154 18.51 -6.19 3.53
CA TYR A 154 19.54 -6.85 4.33
C TYR A 154 20.87 -7.00 3.58
N LEU A 155 20.85 -7.40 2.31
CA LEU A 155 22.04 -7.78 1.55
C LEU A 155 22.66 -6.64 0.70
N THR A 156 21.99 -5.48 0.59
CA THR A 156 22.28 -4.41 -0.39
C THR A 156 21.90 -4.79 -1.83
N GLN A 157 22.20 -3.92 -2.80
CA GLN A 157 21.92 -4.19 -4.22
C GLN A 157 23.01 -5.04 -4.86
N GLU A 158 24.25 -4.83 -4.45
CA GLU A 158 25.47 -5.43 -4.97
C GLU A 158 26.27 -5.93 -3.76
N PRO A 159 25.98 -7.13 -3.26
CA PRO A 159 26.75 -7.71 -2.18
C PRO A 159 28.05 -8.32 -2.69
N ASP A 160 29.11 -8.26 -1.88
CA ASP A 160 30.44 -8.79 -2.23
C ASP A 160 30.60 -10.29 -1.90
N LEU A 161 29.79 -10.81 -1.00
CA LEU A 161 29.90 -12.19 -0.53
C LEU A 161 29.08 -13.12 -1.44
N ASP A 162 29.69 -14.18 -1.96
CA ASP A 162 29.03 -15.18 -2.83
C ASP A 162 27.72 -15.69 -2.27
N ALA A 163 27.69 -16.07 -0.98
CA ALA A 163 26.47 -16.48 -0.31
C ALA A 163 25.36 -15.42 -0.36
N SER A 164 25.72 -14.14 -0.30
CA SER A 164 24.74 -13.03 -0.40
C SER A 164 24.32 -12.79 -1.84
N CYS A 165 25.23 -12.90 -2.80
CA CYS A 165 24.97 -12.77 -4.24
C CYS A 165 23.98 -13.85 -4.70
N GLU A 166 24.26 -15.11 -4.37
CA GLU A 166 23.42 -16.25 -4.73
C GLU A 166 22.04 -16.18 -4.07
N LEU A 167 21.96 -15.85 -2.77
CA LEU A 167 20.66 -15.69 -2.09
C LEU A 167 19.83 -14.57 -2.71
N LEU A 168 20.46 -13.44 -3.04
CA LEU A 168 19.76 -12.33 -3.67
C LEU A 168 19.28 -12.68 -5.08
N SER A 169 20.10 -13.42 -5.85
CA SER A 169 19.73 -13.91 -7.18
C SER A 169 18.55 -14.87 -7.10
N LEU A 170 18.60 -15.84 -6.19
CA LEU A 170 17.52 -16.79 -5.95
C LEU A 170 16.22 -16.08 -5.56
N VAL A 171 16.26 -15.10 -4.65
CA VAL A 171 15.06 -14.39 -4.24
C VAL A 171 14.50 -13.50 -5.37
N LYS A 172 15.33 -12.96 -6.26
CA LYS A 172 14.88 -12.22 -7.44
C LYS A 172 14.10 -13.10 -8.43
N SER A 173 14.39 -14.39 -8.51
CA SER A 173 13.68 -15.33 -9.40
C SER A 173 12.37 -15.89 -8.82
N ILE A 174 11.98 -15.53 -7.59
CA ILE A 174 10.81 -16.07 -6.89
C ILE A 174 9.50 -15.99 -7.67
N THR A 175 9.32 -14.94 -8.47
CA THR A 175 8.11 -14.76 -9.29
C THR A 175 8.12 -15.57 -10.59
N GLN A 176 9.23 -16.18 -10.93
CA GLN A 176 9.46 -16.92 -12.18
C GLN A 176 9.62 -18.42 -11.93
N MET A 177 9.80 -18.84 -10.68
CA MET A 177 9.96 -20.24 -10.28
C MET A 177 8.68 -20.78 -9.66
N ASP A 178 8.44 -22.08 -9.86
CA ASP A 178 7.44 -22.79 -9.09
C ASP A 178 7.89 -23.02 -7.64
N LYS A 179 6.95 -23.44 -6.79
CA LYS A 179 7.14 -23.60 -5.35
C LYS A 179 8.26 -24.60 -5.03
N ASP A 180 8.22 -25.77 -5.64
CA ASP A 180 9.11 -26.88 -5.30
C ASP A 180 10.53 -26.61 -5.78
N SER A 181 10.70 -26.10 -6.99
CA SER A 181 11.99 -25.69 -7.53
C SER A 181 12.63 -24.58 -6.68
N PHE A 182 11.86 -23.61 -6.22
CA PHE A 182 12.38 -22.55 -5.36
C PHE A 182 12.81 -23.07 -3.98
N ILE A 183 11.98 -23.92 -3.35
CA ILE A 183 12.31 -24.54 -2.05
C ILE A 183 13.54 -25.43 -2.17
N GLY A 184 13.65 -26.22 -3.24
CA GLY A 184 14.83 -27.04 -3.53
C GLY A 184 16.09 -26.19 -3.61
N ALA A 185 16.09 -25.15 -4.47
CA ALA A 185 17.23 -24.25 -4.61
C ALA A 185 17.58 -23.50 -3.31
N PHE A 186 16.58 -23.14 -2.50
CA PHE A 186 16.81 -22.51 -1.20
C PHE A 186 17.47 -23.47 -0.20
N ASN A 187 17.07 -24.74 -0.19
CA ASN A 187 17.67 -25.76 0.66
C ASN A 187 19.10 -26.07 0.23
N GLU A 188 19.38 -26.21 -1.07
CA GLU A 188 20.74 -26.39 -1.62
C GLU A 188 21.63 -25.19 -1.25
N TRP A 189 21.15 -23.98 -1.38
CA TRP A 189 21.85 -22.79 -0.94
C TRP A 189 22.17 -22.85 0.55
N TYR A 190 21.20 -23.22 1.40
CA TYR A 190 21.41 -23.37 2.83
C TYR A 190 22.46 -24.40 3.16
N ASP A 191 22.43 -25.59 2.54
CA ASP A 191 23.39 -26.65 2.78
C ASP A 191 24.83 -26.25 2.39
N ARG A 192 24.97 -25.46 1.34
CA ARG A 192 26.25 -24.89 0.90
C ARG A 192 26.80 -23.85 1.86
N TYR A 193 25.95 -23.00 2.42
CA TYR A 193 26.38 -21.82 3.18
C TYR A 193 26.03 -21.84 4.67
N LYS A 194 25.56 -22.96 5.23
CA LYS A 194 25.17 -23.06 6.64
C LYS A 194 26.29 -22.71 7.61
N ASP A 195 27.57 -23.06 7.28
CA ASP A 195 28.72 -22.74 8.12
C ASP A 195 28.99 -21.21 8.11
N VAL A 196 28.91 -20.58 6.94
CA VAL A 196 29.03 -19.13 6.78
C VAL A 196 27.92 -18.38 7.56
N LEU A 197 26.69 -18.92 7.57
CA LEU A 197 25.56 -18.36 8.32
C LEU A 197 25.73 -18.47 9.84
N ASN A 198 26.39 -19.53 10.31
CA ASN A 198 26.54 -19.84 11.73
C ASN A 198 27.87 -19.38 12.32
N GLU A 199 28.78 -18.88 11.49
CA GLU A 199 30.07 -18.35 11.91
C GLU A 199 29.90 -17.24 12.97
N ARG A 200 30.68 -17.35 14.06
CA ARG A 200 30.65 -16.41 15.18
C ARG A 200 31.93 -15.60 15.23
N VAL A 201 31.82 -14.38 15.75
CA VAL A 201 32.99 -13.52 15.97
C VAL A 201 33.79 -14.04 17.15
N HIS A 202 35.06 -14.42 16.91
CA HIS A 202 36.00 -14.84 17.94
C HIS A 202 36.86 -13.65 18.38
N ASP A 203 36.28 -12.70 19.13
CA ASP A 203 37.02 -11.57 19.71
C ASP A 203 36.94 -11.60 21.23
N LYS A 204 38.10 -11.80 21.87
CA LYS A 204 38.24 -11.83 23.36
C LYS A 204 37.74 -10.56 24.05
N ARG A 205 37.62 -9.44 23.34
CA ARG A 205 37.12 -8.17 23.87
C ARG A 205 35.59 -8.16 24.01
N ILE A 206 34.90 -9.07 23.35
CA ILE A 206 33.45 -9.16 23.40
C ILE A 206 33.02 -9.91 24.67
N LYS A 207 32.62 -9.15 25.69
CA LYS A 207 32.16 -9.67 26.99
C LYS A 207 30.68 -10.17 26.96
N ARG A 208 30.20 -10.73 25.88
CA ARG A 208 28.85 -11.29 25.79
C ARG A 208 28.90 -12.80 26.02
N HIS A 209 27.91 -13.33 26.74
CA HIS A 209 27.77 -14.78 26.96
C HIS A 209 27.73 -15.56 25.66
N THR A 210 27.10 -15.03 24.62
CA THR A 210 27.08 -15.61 23.29
C THR A 210 27.68 -14.63 22.27
N PRO A 211 28.78 -15.00 21.58
CA PRO A 211 29.38 -14.15 20.56
C PRO A 211 28.39 -13.81 19.44
N PRO A 212 28.42 -12.61 18.86
CA PRO A 212 27.57 -12.25 17.74
C PRO A 212 27.94 -13.05 16.48
N TYR A 213 26.98 -13.20 15.59
CA TYR A 213 27.27 -13.79 14.27
C TYR A 213 28.19 -12.88 13.46
N MET A 214 29.09 -13.48 12.69
CA MET A 214 30.02 -12.76 11.82
C MET A 214 29.25 -12.00 10.74
N ARG A 215 28.17 -12.59 10.23
CA ARG A 215 27.35 -12.05 9.10
C ARG A 215 25.88 -11.91 9.49
N PRO A 216 25.55 -10.98 10.43
CA PRO A 216 24.19 -10.86 10.97
C PRO A 216 23.15 -10.45 9.92
N ARG A 217 23.55 -9.69 8.89
CA ARG A 217 22.66 -9.25 7.82
C ARG A 217 22.28 -10.39 6.88
N LEU A 218 23.25 -11.21 6.46
CA LEU A 218 22.99 -12.41 5.66
C LEU A 218 22.07 -13.37 6.41
N ARG A 219 22.36 -13.60 7.69
CA ARG A 219 21.50 -14.43 8.55
C ARG A 219 20.07 -13.86 8.68
N SER A 220 19.92 -12.56 8.79
CA SER A 220 18.60 -11.91 8.84
C SER A 220 17.83 -12.06 7.55
N ALA A 221 18.51 -11.97 6.40
CA ALA A 221 17.91 -12.22 5.08
C ALA A 221 17.39 -13.66 4.98
N TYR A 222 18.24 -14.64 5.30
CA TYR A 222 17.88 -16.05 5.33
C TYR A 222 16.68 -16.34 6.25
N LEU A 223 16.74 -15.87 7.51
CA LEU A 223 15.68 -16.11 8.49
C LEU A 223 14.37 -15.42 8.10
N SER A 224 14.45 -14.26 7.45
CA SER A 224 13.26 -13.58 6.91
C SER A 224 12.59 -14.43 5.83
N LEU A 225 13.37 -14.93 4.88
CA LEU A 225 12.85 -15.77 3.80
C LEU A 225 12.29 -17.09 4.35
N LYS A 226 13.05 -17.79 5.22
CA LYS A 226 12.60 -19.02 5.86
C LYS A 226 11.27 -18.86 6.60
N ARG A 227 11.13 -17.78 7.37
CA ARG A 227 9.89 -17.49 8.12
C ARG A 227 8.70 -17.23 7.21
N ASN A 228 8.92 -16.51 6.12
CA ASN A 228 7.85 -16.10 5.22
C ASN A 228 7.53 -17.17 4.16
N MET A 229 8.39 -18.18 4.00
CA MET A 229 8.26 -19.26 3.01
C MET A 229 6.86 -19.88 2.94
N PRO A 230 6.20 -20.24 4.06
CA PRO A 230 4.85 -20.82 4.01
C PRO A 230 3.78 -19.91 3.41
N LEU A 231 4.02 -18.58 3.38
CA LEU A 231 3.06 -17.60 2.89
C LEU A 231 3.35 -17.12 1.47
N LEU A 232 4.48 -17.53 0.86
CA LEU A 232 4.91 -17.02 -0.44
C LEU A 232 4.23 -17.69 -1.64
N TRP A 233 3.58 -18.84 -1.42
CA TRP A 233 2.86 -19.59 -2.45
C TRP A 233 1.42 -19.94 -2.04
N THR A 234 0.82 -19.19 -1.10
CA THR A 234 -0.58 -19.38 -0.71
C THR A 234 -1.52 -19.24 -1.92
N PHE A 235 -1.19 -18.36 -2.87
CA PHE A 235 -1.95 -18.21 -4.13
C PHE A 235 -1.98 -19.49 -4.96
N TYR A 236 -0.95 -20.31 -4.88
CA TYR A 236 -0.82 -21.60 -5.57
C TYR A 236 -1.56 -22.71 -4.81
N ASP A 237 -1.46 -22.69 -3.48
CA ASP A 237 -2.10 -23.69 -2.60
C ASP A 237 -3.62 -23.46 -2.48
N HIS A 238 -4.12 -22.23 -2.75
CA HIS A 238 -5.53 -21.81 -2.64
C HIS A 238 -6.00 -21.09 -3.92
N PRO A 239 -6.03 -21.79 -5.08
CA PRO A 239 -6.38 -21.17 -6.36
C PRO A 239 -7.83 -20.61 -6.38
N GLU A 240 -8.73 -21.20 -5.57
CA GLU A 240 -10.13 -20.77 -5.44
C GLU A 240 -10.28 -19.35 -4.87
N THR A 241 -9.29 -18.86 -4.18
CA THR A 241 -9.33 -17.52 -3.56
C THR A 241 -9.04 -16.39 -4.55
N GLY A 242 -8.44 -16.69 -5.70
CA GLY A 242 -7.98 -15.68 -6.65
C GLY A 242 -6.88 -14.76 -6.11
N LEU A 243 -6.11 -15.23 -5.11
CA LEU A 243 -4.98 -14.47 -4.54
C LEU A 243 -3.92 -14.17 -5.60
N PRO A 244 -3.53 -12.90 -5.82
CA PRO A 244 -2.36 -12.60 -6.60
C PRO A 244 -1.08 -12.84 -5.77
N ASN A 245 0.03 -13.17 -6.45
CA ASN A 245 1.33 -13.37 -5.80
C ASN A 245 2.01 -12.07 -5.36
N THR A 246 1.49 -10.92 -5.80
CA THR A 246 2.08 -9.59 -5.51
C THR A 246 1.02 -8.54 -5.16
N ASN A 247 1.46 -7.45 -4.56
CA ASN A 247 0.64 -6.27 -4.22
C ASN A 247 0.65 -5.18 -5.32
N ASN A 248 1.01 -5.51 -6.57
CA ASN A 248 1.21 -4.52 -7.64
C ASN A 248 0.01 -3.58 -7.83
N ALA A 249 -1.22 -4.08 -7.66
CA ALA A 249 -2.42 -3.27 -7.85
C ALA A 249 -2.58 -2.17 -6.78
N ILE A 250 -2.19 -2.44 -5.52
CA ILE A 250 -2.21 -1.42 -4.46
C ILE A 250 -1.00 -0.49 -4.55
N GLU A 251 0.17 -0.99 -4.97
CA GLU A 251 1.35 -0.17 -5.24
C GLU A 251 1.10 0.81 -6.40
N GLY A 252 0.40 0.37 -7.44
CA GLY A 252 -0.06 1.23 -8.54
C GLY A 252 -0.95 2.37 -8.05
N LEU A 253 -1.92 2.08 -7.18
CA LEU A 253 -2.73 3.09 -6.51
C LEU A 253 -1.84 4.09 -5.73
N PHE A 254 -0.89 3.59 -4.93
CA PHE A 254 -0.01 4.46 -4.14
C PHE A 254 0.89 5.35 -5.00
N SER A 255 1.41 4.82 -6.10
CA SER A 255 2.19 5.58 -7.07
C SER A 255 1.37 6.72 -7.68
N ASP A 256 0.14 6.41 -8.07
CA ASP A 256 -0.77 7.35 -8.71
C ASP A 256 -1.17 8.49 -7.76
N ILE A 257 -1.64 8.18 -6.55
CA ILE A 257 -1.99 9.22 -5.56
C ILE A 257 -0.77 10.05 -5.13
N LYS A 258 0.42 9.46 -5.04
CA LYS A 258 1.66 10.22 -4.78
C LYS A 258 1.98 11.18 -5.92
N SER A 259 1.79 10.76 -7.17
CA SER A 259 1.98 11.62 -8.35
C SER A 259 1.01 12.81 -8.32
N LYS A 260 -0.27 12.57 -8.00
CA LYS A 260 -1.28 13.64 -7.89
C LYS A 260 -0.92 14.65 -6.78
N LEU A 261 -0.55 14.16 -5.60
CA LEU A 261 -0.16 15.05 -4.49
C LEU A 261 1.09 15.90 -4.76
N ARG A 262 2.04 15.41 -5.58
CA ARG A 262 3.23 16.20 -5.95
C ARG A 262 2.88 17.47 -6.70
N ALA A 263 1.80 17.46 -7.48
CA ALA A 263 1.32 18.64 -8.20
C ALA A 263 0.74 19.72 -7.26
N HIS A 264 0.33 19.33 -6.05
CA HIS A 264 -0.33 20.19 -5.07
C HIS A 264 0.55 20.46 -3.84
N ARG A 265 1.77 21.00 -4.08
CA ARG A 265 2.68 21.37 -2.98
C ARG A 265 2.09 22.46 -2.12
N GLY A 266 2.29 22.39 -0.80
CA GLY A 266 1.86 23.43 0.14
C GLY A 266 0.40 23.34 0.61
N ILE A 267 -0.39 22.35 0.19
CA ILE A 267 -1.73 22.17 0.73
C ILE A 267 -1.68 21.65 2.19
N SER A 268 -2.63 22.10 3.00
CA SER A 268 -2.79 21.64 4.40
C SER A 268 -3.08 20.14 4.46
N LYS A 269 -2.81 19.51 5.63
CA LYS A 269 -3.09 18.08 5.84
C LYS A 269 -4.57 17.75 5.57
N ASP A 270 -5.50 18.60 5.98
CA ASP A 270 -6.93 18.36 5.83
C ASP A 270 -7.38 18.44 4.36
N ASN A 271 -6.86 19.42 3.62
CA ASN A 271 -7.11 19.50 2.19
C ASN A 271 -6.46 18.35 1.41
N ARG A 272 -5.31 17.85 1.88
CA ARG A 272 -4.66 16.65 1.34
C ARG A 272 -5.54 15.42 1.52
N LYS A 273 -6.11 15.21 2.73
CA LYS A 273 -7.06 14.11 2.98
C LYS A 273 -8.27 14.21 2.06
N LYS A 274 -8.91 15.37 1.98
CA LYS A 274 -10.04 15.59 1.08
C LYS A 274 -9.74 15.26 -0.37
N LEU A 275 -8.58 15.69 -0.87
CA LEU A 275 -8.13 15.38 -2.24
C LEU A 275 -7.94 13.88 -2.45
N LEU A 276 -7.33 13.19 -1.48
CA LEU A 276 -7.13 11.75 -1.54
C LEU A 276 -8.44 10.98 -1.47
N ASP A 277 -9.32 11.34 -0.55
CA ASP A 277 -10.65 10.72 -0.41
C ASP A 277 -11.45 10.86 -1.70
N GLU A 278 -11.44 12.05 -2.30
CA GLU A 278 -12.06 12.32 -3.58
C GLU A 278 -11.51 11.45 -4.69
N TYR A 279 -10.17 11.43 -4.81
CA TYR A 279 -9.50 10.68 -5.84
C TYR A 279 -9.78 9.18 -5.73
N ILE A 280 -9.69 8.63 -4.52
CA ILE A 280 -10.00 7.23 -4.25
C ILE A 280 -11.45 6.91 -4.63
N MET A 281 -12.41 7.77 -4.24
CA MET A 281 -13.82 7.53 -4.53
C MET A 281 -14.19 7.59 -6.01
N ARG A 282 -13.43 8.34 -6.81
CA ARG A 282 -13.67 8.44 -8.26
C ARG A 282 -13.11 7.29 -9.06
N HIS A 283 -11.92 6.82 -8.70
CA HIS A 283 -11.14 5.91 -9.53
C HIS A 283 -11.14 4.47 -9.00
N TYR A 284 -11.37 4.33 -7.73
CA TYR A 284 -11.26 3.05 -7.02
C TYR A 284 -12.48 2.82 -6.14
#